data_3183661061734fc4f40713ce2f4ef551
#
_entry.id   3183661061734fc4f40713ce2f4ef551
#
_cell.length_a   1.000
_cell.length_b   1.000
_cell.length_c   1.000
_cell.angle_alpha   90.00
_cell.angle_beta   90.00
_cell.angle_gamma   90.00
#
_symmetry.space_group_name_H-M   'P 1'
#
loop_
_entity.id
_entity.type
_entity.pdbx_description
1 polymer ?
#
loop_
_entity_poly.entity_id
_entity_poly.type
_entity_poly.pdbx_seq_one_letter_code
_entity_poly.pdbx_strand_id
1 'polypeptide(L)'
;MRRRTSLWFALLAAVTLAGCDLDGLEWGDSNRYKEDFSYSYKLAPGGRLFIESFNGSVEILGWDKDMVEVTGAKYASRQEVMENMKIEAVSEPAYLRLRAIRPMERNCNCGAKFLLRVPRKITIERAETSNGSVRAESLDGSARLKTSNGAMRFRDLSGDIEATTSNASIEVSEFNGGAILKTSN
;
A
#
# COMPACT_ATOMS: atom_id res chain seq x y z
N MET A 1 -61.16 30.72 -34.25
CA MET A 1 -59.69 30.67 -34.24
C MET A 1 -59.21 30.32 -32.81
N ARG A 2 -58.85 29.06 -32.57
CA ARG A 2 -58.36 28.59 -31.28
C ARG A 2 -56.90 28.30 -31.39
N ARG A 3 -56.04 29.08 -30.68
CA ARG A 3 -54.59 28.83 -30.57
C ARG A 3 -54.36 27.75 -29.52
N ARG A 4 -53.74 26.64 -29.95
CA ARG A 4 -53.23 25.58 -29.04
C ARG A 4 -51.82 25.95 -28.64
N THR A 5 -51.59 26.22 -27.36
CA THR A 5 -50.27 26.33 -26.74
C THR A 5 -49.81 24.95 -26.32
N SER A 6 -48.73 24.48 -26.93
CA SER A 6 -48.06 23.23 -26.58
C SER A 6 -47.06 23.50 -25.43
N LEU A 7 -47.30 22.93 -24.25
CA LEU A 7 -46.35 22.90 -23.16
C LEU A 7 -45.33 21.76 -23.41
N TRP A 8 -44.08 22.15 -23.54
CA TRP A 8 -42.95 21.20 -23.52
C TRP A 8 -42.53 21.00 -22.07
N PHE A 9 -42.74 19.79 -21.54
CA PHE A 9 -42.15 19.35 -20.28
C PHE A 9 -40.70 18.91 -20.55
N ALA A 10 -39.74 19.68 -20.06
CA ALA A 10 -38.34 19.26 -20.00
C ALA A 10 -38.16 18.31 -18.80
N LEU A 11 -37.93 17.04 -19.09
CA LEU A 11 -37.59 16.02 -18.09
C LEU A 11 -36.11 16.18 -17.70
N LEU A 12 -35.85 16.73 -16.53
CA LEU A 12 -34.50 16.84 -15.96
C LEU A 12 -34.16 15.44 -15.33
N ALA A 13 -33.35 14.66 -16.02
CA ALA A 13 -32.82 13.42 -15.46
C ALA A 13 -31.68 13.76 -14.46
N ALA A 14 -31.97 13.64 -13.18
CA ALA A 14 -30.95 13.71 -12.14
C ALA A 14 -30.14 12.41 -12.14
N VAL A 15 -28.90 12.45 -12.64
CA VAL A 15 -27.93 11.38 -12.48
C VAL A 15 -27.41 11.42 -11.06
N THR A 16 -27.91 10.53 -10.20
CA THR A 16 -27.31 10.27 -8.90
C THR A 16 -26.05 9.43 -9.11
N LEU A 17 -24.89 10.06 -8.98
CA LEU A 17 -23.62 9.34 -8.80
C LEU A 17 -23.69 8.59 -7.47
N ALA A 18 -23.92 7.28 -7.54
CA ALA A 18 -23.72 6.40 -6.42
C ALA A 18 -22.22 6.35 -6.13
N GLY A 19 -21.76 7.13 -5.14
CA GLY A 19 -20.44 6.97 -4.55
C GLY A 19 -20.38 5.59 -3.91
N CYS A 20 -19.44 4.76 -4.33
CA CYS A 20 -19.09 3.55 -3.60
C CYS A 20 -18.42 4.00 -2.30
N ASP A 21 -19.18 4.01 -1.22
CA ASP A 21 -18.66 4.14 0.13
C ASP A 21 -17.82 2.90 0.43
N LEU A 22 -16.50 3.10 0.50
CA LEU A 22 -15.54 2.15 1.04
C LEU A 22 -15.51 2.25 2.58
N ASP A 23 -16.68 2.38 3.20
CA ASP A 23 -16.87 2.40 4.65
C ASP A 23 -16.85 0.99 5.24
N GLY A 24 -15.68 0.38 5.28
CA GLY A 24 -15.50 -0.95 5.86
C GLY A 24 -14.28 -1.10 6.76
N LEU A 25 -13.53 -0.03 7.02
CA LEU A 25 -12.39 -0.06 7.92
C LEU A 25 -12.69 0.81 9.14
N GLU A 26 -13.15 0.19 10.23
CA GLU A 26 -13.24 0.85 11.54
C GLU A 26 -11.84 1.36 11.93
N TRP A 27 -11.69 2.65 11.81
CA TRP A 27 -10.53 3.37 12.30
C TRP A 27 -10.81 3.72 13.76
N GLY A 28 -10.11 3.10 14.67
CA GLY A 28 -10.15 3.53 16.07
C GLY A 28 -9.91 5.04 16.17
N ASP A 29 -10.62 5.68 17.07
CA ASP A 29 -10.77 7.14 17.29
C ASP A 29 -9.47 7.97 17.45
N SER A 30 -8.31 7.33 17.32
CA SER A 30 -6.99 7.92 17.52
C SER A 30 -6.37 8.55 16.25
N ASN A 31 -6.94 8.35 15.05
CA ASN A 31 -6.38 8.83 13.78
C ASN A 31 -7.31 9.84 13.11
N ARG A 32 -7.35 11.06 13.63
CA ARG A 32 -8.28 12.12 13.19
C ARG A 32 -8.00 12.66 11.80
N TYR A 33 -6.74 12.59 11.37
CA TYR A 33 -6.30 13.16 10.09
C TYR A 33 -5.83 12.05 9.17
N LYS A 34 -6.33 12.04 7.95
CA LYS A 34 -5.98 11.09 6.89
C LYS A 34 -5.75 11.84 5.59
N GLU A 35 -4.71 11.47 4.87
CA GLU A 35 -4.39 11.99 3.55
C GLU A 35 -4.02 10.83 2.63
N ASP A 36 -4.83 10.62 1.60
CA ASP A 36 -4.58 9.58 0.61
C ASP A 36 -3.54 10.05 -0.41
N PHE A 37 -2.74 9.12 -0.91
CA PHE A 37 -1.77 9.39 -1.96
C PHE A 37 -1.81 8.31 -3.05
N SER A 38 -1.49 8.71 -4.28
CA SER A 38 -1.39 7.82 -5.43
C SER A 38 -0.26 8.25 -6.33
N TYR A 39 0.65 7.32 -6.66
CA TYR A 39 1.79 7.55 -7.54
C TYR A 39 1.94 6.40 -8.53
N SER A 40 2.57 6.68 -9.67
CA SER A 40 2.91 5.66 -10.66
C SER A 40 4.35 5.84 -11.13
N TYR A 41 5.08 4.73 -11.22
CA TYR A 41 6.48 4.71 -11.62
C TYR A 41 6.70 3.65 -12.69
N LYS A 42 7.56 3.93 -13.66
CA LYS A 42 8.04 2.89 -14.58
C LYS A 42 9.07 2.03 -13.85
N LEU A 43 8.89 0.72 -13.89
CA LEU A 43 9.87 -0.25 -13.39
C LEU A 43 9.81 -1.48 -14.28
N ALA A 44 10.91 -1.76 -14.95
CA ALA A 44 11.00 -2.91 -15.85
C ALA A 44 10.89 -4.23 -15.05
N PRO A 45 10.40 -5.33 -15.68
CA PRO A 45 10.50 -6.67 -15.11
C PRO A 45 11.93 -7.02 -14.71
N GLY A 46 12.10 -7.62 -13.53
CA GLY A 46 13.43 -7.86 -12.92
C GLY A 46 14.02 -6.64 -12.22
N GLY A 47 13.31 -5.53 -12.18
CA GLY A 47 13.67 -4.36 -11.39
C GLY A 47 13.70 -4.61 -9.89
N ARG A 48 14.25 -3.67 -9.14
CA ARG A 48 14.45 -3.77 -7.69
C ARG A 48 13.58 -2.78 -6.95
N LEU A 49 12.90 -3.26 -5.91
CA LEU A 49 12.04 -2.46 -5.04
C LEU A 49 12.62 -2.38 -3.63
N PHE A 50 12.66 -1.18 -3.09
CA PHE A 50 12.94 -0.91 -1.69
C PHE A 50 11.79 -0.10 -1.11
N ILE A 51 11.16 -0.57 -0.02
CA ILE A 51 10.13 0.15 0.70
C ILE A 51 10.37 0.14 2.20
N GLU A 52 10.29 1.31 2.82
CA GLU A 52 10.49 1.50 4.24
C GLU A 52 9.34 2.34 4.82
N SER A 53 8.63 1.76 5.77
CA SER A 53 7.62 2.44 6.58
C SER A 53 7.96 2.28 8.06
N PHE A 54 7.33 3.07 8.91
CA PHE A 54 7.51 2.95 10.37
C PHE A 54 6.26 2.42 11.06
N ASN A 55 5.08 2.85 10.68
CA ASN A 55 3.79 2.35 11.14
C ASN A 55 2.83 2.23 9.96
N GLY A 56 2.06 1.16 9.91
CA GLY A 56 1.09 0.87 8.86
C GLY A 56 1.47 -0.34 8.03
N SER A 57 0.48 -0.92 7.37
CA SER A 57 0.65 -2.09 6.53
C SER A 57 1.40 -1.79 5.23
N VAL A 58 2.10 -2.81 4.73
CA VAL A 58 2.71 -2.81 3.41
C VAL A 58 2.16 -4.02 2.65
N GLU A 59 1.44 -3.77 1.57
CA GLU A 59 0.90 -4.79 0.69
C GLU A 59 1.53 -4.67 -0.69
N ILE A 60 2.05 -5.78 -1.22
CA ILE A 60 2.73 -5.84 -2.51
C ILE A 60 2.08 -6.92 -3.36
N LEU A 61 1.45 -6.53 -4.45
CA LEU A 61 0.69 -7.39 -5.34
C LEU A 61 1.32 -7.41 -6.73
N GLY A 62 1.68 -8.57 -7.23
CA GLY A 62 2.21 -8.74 -8.58
C GLY A 62 1.11 -8.57 -9.64
N TRP A 63 1.44 -7.97 -10.77
CA TRP A 63 0.59 -7.84 -11.94
C TRP A 63 1.38 -7.94 -13.25
N ASP A 64 0.67 -7.96 -14.37
CA ASP A 64 1.28 -8.15 -15.70
C ASP A 64 1.52 -6.80 -16.43
N LYS A 65 2.02 -5.78 -15.69
CA LYS A 65 2.39 -4.49 -16.28
C LYS A 65 3.81 -4.09 -15.86
N ASP A 66 4.52 -3.38 -16.74
CA ASP A 66 5.89 -2.88 -16.52
C ASP A 66 5.90 -1.53 -15.80
N MET A 67 5.13 -1.44 -14.74
CA MET A 67 5.01 -0.24 -13.91
C MET A 67 4.66 -0.60 -12.48
N VAL A 68 4.93 0.31 -11.57
CA VAL A 68 4.49 0.24 -10.18
C VAL A 68 3.42 1.29 -9.95
N GLU A 69 2.26 0.87 -9.49
CA GLU A 69 1.26 1.76 -8.88
C GLU A 69 1.41 1.70 -7.37
N VAL A 70 1.48 2.86 -6.75
CA VAL A 70 1.59 3.02 -5.30
C VAL A 70 0.39 3.80 -4.84
N THR A 71 -0.49 3.17 -4.10
CA THR A 71 -1.60 3.84 -3.42
C THR A 71 -1.46 3.68 -1.92
N GLY A 72 -2.01 4.61 -1.17
CA GLY A 72 -1.94 4.51 0.27
C GLY A 72 -2.53 5.70 0.99
N ALA A 73 -2.38 5.68 2.31
CA ALA A 73 -2.85 6.75 3.16
C ALA A 73 -1.84 7.05 4.26
N LYS A 74 -1.51 8.31 4.44
CA LYS A 74 -0.90 8.82 5.67
C LYS A 74 -2.02 9.02 6.70
N TYR A 75 -1.71 8.82 7.96
CA TYR A 75 -2.63 9.09 9.07
C TYR A 75 -1.89 9.65 10.29
N ALA A 76 -2.54 10.53 11.03
CA ALA A 76 -2.01 11.11 12.25
C ALA A 76 -3.11 11.53 13.22
N SER A 77 -2.77 11.62 14.51
CA SER A 77 -3.69 12.14 15.54
C SER A 77 -3.78 13.66 15.57
N ARG A 78 -2.84 14.37 14.95
CA ARG A 78 -2.76 15.84 14.88
C ARG A 78 -2.43 16.29 13.46
N GLN A 79 -3.01 17.41 13.04
CA GLN A 79 -2.82 17.99 11.71
C GLN A 79 -1.36 18.36 11.45
N GLU A 80 -0.71 19.02 12.37
CA GLU A 80 0.70 19.42 12.26
C GLU A 80 1.63 18.22 12.02
N VAL A 81 1.35 17.07 12.67
CA VAL A 81 2.07 15.82 12.46
C VAL A 81 1.84 15.28 11.05
N MET A 82 0.61 15.37 10.54
CA MET A 82 0.27 14.96 9.18
C MET A 82 1.02 15.77 8.13
N GLU A 83 1.07 17.10 8.28
CA GLU A 83 1.74 18.01 7.36
C GLU A 83 3.26 17.76 7.29
N ASN A 84 3.87 17.38 8.42
CA ASN A 84 5.29 17.06 8.52
C ASN A 84 5.66 15.65 8.04
N MET A 85 4.68 14.79 7.79
CA MET A 85 4.91 13.43 7.31
C MET A 85 5.01 13.39 5.78
N LYS A 86 6.14 12.89 5.27
CA LYS A 86 6.43 12.86 3.82
C LYS A 86 6.56 11.43 3.31
N ILE A 87 6.15 11.24 2.06
CA ILE A 87 6.48 10.04 1.28
C ILE A 87 7.55 10.45 0.28
N GLU A 88 8.74 9.91 0.43
CA GLU A 88 9.85 10.12 -0.50
C GLU A 88 9.95 8.97 -1.49
N ALA A 89 10.23 9.29 -2.75
CA ALA A 89 10.45 8.33 -3.80
C ALA A 89 11.72 8.67 -4.60
N VAL A 90 12.53 7.64 -4.87
CA VAL A 90 13.62 7.68 -5.83
C VAL A 90 13.31 6.63 -6.90
N SER A 91 13.13 7.07 -8.13
CA SER A 91 12.77 6.21 -9.27
C SER A 91 13.83 6.27 -10.34
N GLU A 92 14.38 5.10 -10.68
CA GLU A 92 15.30 4.86 -11.76
C GLU A 92 14.74 3.74 -12.67
N PRO A 93 15.23 3.53 -13.90
CA PRO A 93 14.65 2.55 -14.81
C PRO A 93 14.54 1.12 -14.27
N ALA A 94 15.46 0.70 -13.40
CA ALA A 94 15.51 -0.63 -12.80
C ALA A 94 15.46 -0.62 -11.26
N TYR A 95 15.12 0.51 -10.65
CA TYR A 95 15.13 0.65 -9.19
C TYR A 95 14.06 1.64 -8.72
N LEU A 96 13.27 1.24 -7.75
CA LEU A 96 12.32 2.11 -7.05
C LEU A 96 12.54 2.02 -5.54
N ARG A 97 12.77 3.16 -4.92
CA ARG A 97 12.83 3.29 -3.46
C ARG A 97 11.72 4.20 -2.97
N LEU A 98 10.96 3.72 -2.01
CA LEU A 98 9.88 4.44 -1.34
C LEU A 98 10.16 4.49 0.17
N ARG A 99 9.98 5.65 0.77
CA ARG A 99 10.16 5.83 2.22
C ARG A 99 9.07 6.71 2.81
N ALA A 100 8.44 6.24 3.87
CA ALA A 100 7.65 7.10 4.73
C ALA A 100 8.57 7.76 5.75
N ILE A 101 8.70 9.06 5.70
CA ILE A 101 9.54 9.83 6.61
C ILE A 101 8.74 10.17 7.86
N ARG A 102 9.22 9.65 8.99
CA ARG A 102 8.61 9.91 10.28
C ARG A 102 8.87 11.36 10.70
N PRO A 103 7.84 12.08 11.18
CA PRO A 103 8.02 13.40 11.79
C PRO A 103 8.92 13.32 13.02
N MET A 104 9.57 14.44 13.36
CA MET A 104 10.51 14.51 14.50
C MET A 104 9.82 14.43 15.87
N GLU A 105 8.50 14.61 15.92
CA GLU A 105 7.72 14.58 17.15
C GLU A 105 7.78 13.21 17.82
N ARG A 106 8.12 13.22 19.11
CA ARG A 106 8.04 12.03 19.94
C ARG A 106 6.58 11.65 20.19
N ASN A 107 6.28 10.35 20.18
CA ASN A 107 4.95 9.80 20.44
C ASN A 107 3.85 10.26 19.45
N CYS A 108 4.19 10.39 18.17
CA CYS A 108 3.15 10.57 17.17
C CYS A 108 2.37 9.24 16.99
N ASN A 109 1.06 9.29 17.20
CA ASN A 109 0.18 8.26 16.67
C ASN A 109 -0.01 8.55 15.18
N CYS A 110 0.93 8.13 14.36
CA CYS A 110 1.01 8.45 12.94
C CYS A 110 1.66 7.31 12.16
N GLY A 111 1.37 7.22 10.89
CA GLY A 111 1.92 6.19 10.01
C GLY A 111 1.46 6.33 8.57
N ALA A 112 1.93 5.40 7.73
CA ALA A 112 1.53 5.32 6.33
C ALA A 112 1.25 3.86 5.95
N LYS A 113 0.09 3.64 5.35
CA LYS A 113 -0.27 2.36 4.72
C LYS A 113 0.08 2.44 3.25
N PHE A 114 0.65 1.36 2.73
CA PHE A 114 1.03 1.23 1.33
C PHE A 114 0.35 0.02 0.70
N LEU A 115 -0.23 0.21 -0.46
CA LEU A 115 -0.63 -0.82 -1.39
C LEU A 115 0.12 -0.59 -2.71
N LEU A 116 0.99 -1.53 -3.08
CA LEU A 116 1.77 -1.50 -4.30
C LEU A 116 1.27 -2.57 -5.26
N ARG A 117 1.06 -2.20 -6.52
CA ARG A 117 0.97 -3.15 -7.62
C ARG A 117 2.26 -3.07 -8.42
N VAL A 118 2.95 -4.18 -8.56
CA VAL A 118 4.31 -4.25 -9.12
C VAL A 118 4.40 -5.29 -10.23
N PRO A 119 5.35 -5.20 -11.18
CA PRO A 119 5.60 -6.30 -12.11
C PRO A 119 5.80 -7.63 -11.36
N ARG A 120 5.20 -8.74 -11.82
CA ARG A 120 5.38 -10.04 -11.16
C ARG A 120 6.85 -10.41 -10.99
N LYS A 121 7.65 -10.20 -12.04
CA LYS A 121 9.10 -10.39 -11.98
C LYS A 121 9.78 -9.20 -11.34
N ILE A 122 10.04 -9.29 -10.04
CA ILE A 122 10.67 -8.21 -9.27
C ILE A 122 11.56 -8.77 -8.17
N THR A 123 12.60 -8.04 -7.82
CA THR A 123 13.39 -8.31 -6.61
C THR A 123 13.00 -7.30 -5.54
N ILE A 124 12.41 -7.77 -4.46
CA ILE A 124 12.17 -6.93 -3.27
C ILE A 124 13.43 -6.96 -2.42
N GLU A 125 14.31 -5.98 -2.61
CA GLU A 125 15.55 -5.89 -1.82
C GLU A 125 15.26 -5.68 -0.33
N ARG A 126 14.19 -4.93 -0.04
CA ARG A 126 13.73 -4.70 1.33
C ARG A 126 12.30 -4.18 1.32
N ALA A 127 11.43 -4.79 2.10
CA ALA A 127 10.16 -4.21 2.50
C ALA A 127 10.08 -4.26 4.02
N GLU A 128 10.09 -3.09 4.66
CA GLU A 128 10.17 -2.99 6.12
C GLU A 128 9.10 -2.05 6.69
N THR A 129 8.50 -2.48 7.78
CA THR A 129 7.68 -1.65 8.66
C THR A 129 7.94 -2.02 10.12
N SER A 130 7.69 -1.15 11.07
CA SER A 130 7.84 -1.51 12.50
C SER A 130 6.54 -2.07 13.08
N ASN A 131 5.40 -1.42 12.84
CA ASN A 131 4.12 -1.78 13.45
C ASN A 131 3.03 -1.90 12.38
N GLY A 132 3.17 -2.88 11.53
CA GLY A 132 2.18 -3.14 10.48
C GLY A 132 2.37 -4.52 9.88
N SER A 133 1.29 -5.07 9.32
CA SER A 133 1.36 -6.31 8.57
C SER A 133 2.10 -6.12 7.25
N VAL A 134 2.73 -7.20 6.79
CA VAL A 134 3.33 -7.26 5.46
C VAL A 134 2.64 -8.36 4.67
N ARG A 135 2.12 -8.02 3.50
CA ARG A 135 1.52 -8.97 2.56
C ARG A 135 2.26 -8.91 1.23
N ALA A 136 2.61 -10.06 0.69
CA ALA A 136 3.15 -10.18 -0.66
C ALA A 136 2.41 -11.28 -1.41
N GLU A 137 2.00 -11.01 -2.66
CA GLU A 137 1.16 -11.91 -3.43
C GLU A 137 1.52 -11.85 -4.92
N SER A 138 1.56 -13.03 -5.58
CA SER A 138 1.76 -13.19 -7.02
C SER A 138 3.08 -12.59 -7.53
N LEU A 139 4.21 -12.95 -6.90
CA LEU A 139 5.53 -12.44 -7.25
C LEU A 139 6.48 -13.56 -7.68
N ASP A 140 7.28 -13.25 -8.72
CA ASP A 140 8.34 -14.09 -9.25
C ASP A 140 9.69 -13.40 -9.04
N GLY A 141 10.39 -13.75 -7.96
CA GLY A 141 11.70 -13.19 -7.63
C GLY A 141 12.00 -13.24 -6.14
N SER A 142 13.21 -12.84 -5.78
CA SER A 142 13.60 -12.85 -4.37
C SER A 142 12.98 -11.70 -3.58
N ALA A 143 12.66 -11.97 -2.31
CA ALA A 143 12.06 -10.98 -1.43
C ALA A 143 12.67 -11.01 -0.02
N ARG A 144 13.06 -9.84 0.48
CA ARG A 144 13.45 -9.65 1.88
C ARG A 144 12.44 -8.74 2.58
N LEU A 145 11.77 -9.29 3.58
CA LEU A 145 10.61 -8.69 4.21
C LEU A 145 10.79 -8.65 5.74
N LYS A 146 10.49 -7.52 6.37
CA LYS A 146 10.70 -7.36 7.81
C LYS A 146 9.60 -6.52 8.46
N THR A 147 9.13 -6.99 9.60
CA THR A 147 8.33 -6.18 10.54
C THR A 147 8.73 -6.50 11.97
N SER A 148 8.39 -5.64 12.91
CA SER A 148 8.59 -5.97 14.33
C SER A 148 7.32 -6.51 14.97
N ASN A 149 6.17 -5.88 14.72
CA ASN A 149 4.92 -6.19 15.42
C ASN A 149 3.74 -6.42 14.46
N GLY A 150 3.98 -7.07 13.34
CA GLY A 150 2.93 -7.33 12.36
C GLY A 150 2.98 -8.75 11.82
N ALA A 151 1.82 -9.33 11.55
CA ALA A 151 1.74 -10.60 10.85
C ALA A 151 2.20 -10.46 9.40
N MET A 152 2.84 -11.50 8.89
CA MET A 152 3.25 -11.60 7.50
C MET A 152 2.44 -12.66 6.79
N ARG A 153 1.96 -12.36 5.57
CA ARG A 153 1.24 -13.30 4.73
C ARG A 153 1.79 -13.27 3.31
N PHE A 154 2.18 -14.44 2.84
CA PHE A 154 2.75 -14.65 1.51
C PHE A 154 1.95 -15.68 0.76
N ARG A 155 1.55 -15.36 -0.46
CA ARG A 155 0.78 -16.24 -1.31
C ARG A 155 1.23 -16.15 -2.76
N ASP A 156 1.27 -17.30 -3.46
CA ASP A 156 1.64 -17.39 -4.88
C ASP A 156 2.98 -16.68 -5.14
N LEU A 157 4.03 -17.13 -4.45
CA LEU A 157 5.38 -16.59 -4.61
C LEU A 157 6.33 -17.64 -5.17
N SER A 158 7.19 -17.22 -6.10
CA SER A 158 8.30 -18.04 -6.57
C SER A 158 9.63 -17.29 -6.43
N GLY A 159 10.70 -18.02 -5.99
CA GLY A 159 12.02 -17.48 -5.69
C GLY A 159 12.38 -17.56 -4.19
N ASP A 160 13.46 -16.92 -3.79
CA ASP A 160 13.95 -17.01 -2.42
C ASP A 160 13.36 -15.92 -1.53
N ILE A 161 12.82 -16.32 -0.38
CA ILE A 161 12.21 -15.40 0.58
C ILE A 161 13.02 -15.40 1.88
N GLU A 162 13.35 -14.22 2.38
CA GLU A 162 13.79 -13.99 3.76
C GLU A 162 12.77 -13.12 4.47
N ALA A 163 12.07 -13.66 5.49
CA ALA A 163 11.07 -12.93 6.25
C ALA A 163 11.35 -12.99 7.75
N THR A 164 11.30 -11.82 8.39
CA THR A 164 11.55 -11.69 9.83
C THR A 164 10.48 -10.85 10.51
N THR A 165 9.89 -11.40 11.57
CA THR A 165 9.05 -10.64 12.51
C THR A 165 9.46 -10.93 13.94
N SER A 166 9.20 -10.02 14.88
CA SER A 166 9.54 -10.27 16.29
C SER A 166 8.35 -10.78 17.09
N ASN A 167 7.14 -10.27 16.84
CA ASN A 167 5.99 -10.51 17.73
C ASN A 167 4.72 -10.92 16.96
N ALA A 168 4.85 -11.72 15.91
CA ALA A 168 3.69 -12.16 15.15
C ALA A 168 3.97 -13.41 14.30
N SER A 169 2.93 -13.93 13.64
CA SER A 169 3.02 -15.10 12.75
C SER A 169 3.52 -14.74 11.37
N ILE A 170 4.12 -15.74 10.71
CA ILE A 170 4.43 -15.73 9.28
C ILE A 170 3.65 -16.89 8.66
N GLU A 171 2.77 -16.56 7.71
CA GLU A 171 1.97 -17.52 6.96
C GLU A 171 2.43 -17.52 5.49
N VAL A 172 2.70 -18.70 4.94
CA VAL A 172 3.12 -18.87 3.55
C VAL A 172 2.25 -19.94 2.89
N SER A 173 1.70 -19.64 1.73
CA SER A 173 0.92 -20.58 0.92
C SER A 173 1.26 -20.44 -0.56
N GLU A 174 1.11 -21.53 -1.35
CA GLU A 174 1.38 -21.52 -2.78
C GLU A 174 2.79 -20.98 -3.09
N PHE A 175 3.81 -21.62 -2.52
CA PHE A 175 5.19 -21.15 -2.56
C PHE A 175 6.11 -22.15 -3.29
N ASN A 176 7.00 -21.62 -4.13
CA ASN A 176 8.00 -22.38 -4.84
C ASN A 176 9.38 -21.69 -4.74
N GLY A 177 10.30 -22.23 -3.95
CA GLY A 177 11.65 -21.67 -3.75
C GLY A 177 12.23 -21.95 -2.39
N GLY A 178 13.29 -21.26 -2.02
CA GLY A 178 13.91 -21.28 -0.70
C GLY A 178 13.26 -20.27 0.25
N ALA A 179 13.01 -20.68 1.51
CA ALA A 179 12.45 -19.78 2.51
C ALA A 179 13.27 -19.77 3.80
N ILE A 180 13.63 -18.57 4.26
CA ILE A 180 14.19 -18.33 5.59
C ILE A 180 13.18 -17.48 6.36
N LEU A 181 12.47 -18.13 7.29
CA LEU A 181 11.42 -17.50 8.09
C LEU A 181 11.87 -17.41 9.54
N LYS A 182 11.89 -16.22 10.12
CA LYS A 182 12.33 -15.99 11.50
C LYS A 182 11.24 -15.26 12.29
N THR A 183 10.87 -15.80 13.42
CA THR A 183 10.07 -15.11 14.43
C THR A 183 10.76 -15.28 15.79
N SER A 184 10.71 -14.25 16.62
CA SER A 184 11.41 -14.27 17.93
C SER A 184 10.48 -14.54 19.10
N ASN A 185 9.18 -14.59 18.88
CA ASN A 185 8.18 -14.84 19.93
C ASN A 185 7.10 -15.80 19.45
#